data_b8a8f77e247da92a4b944bfb0101e8f3
#
_entry.id   b8a8f77e247da92a4b944bfb0101e8f3
#
_cell.length_a   1.000
_cell.length_b   1.000
_cell.length_c   1.000
_cell.angle_alpha   90.00
_cell.angle_beta   90.00
_cell.angle_gamma   90.00
#
_symmetry.space_group_name_H-M   'P 1'
#
loop_
_entity.id
_entity.type
_entity.pdbx_description
1 polymer ?
#
loop_
_entity_poly.entity_id
_entity_poly.type
_entity_poly.pdbx_seq_one_letter_code
_entity_poly.pdbx_strand_id
1 'polypeptide(L)'
;MASIVGTPSGDLSESGIMTDATVHWNLDNIALIDLAVEREEGFLSAHGALVTETGERTGRSPNDKFIVDESSTNQDVNWGDVNISTDKVVFERLKVQVIEYLSQRDDLFVQDLYCGSEKSEALPIRVINQNAWHNAFARNMFVRPTSEQLKTHVPQFTVYHAPHFEANDEDLNSQCFVIVDYAAGEVIIGGTRYAGEIKKSIFSVMNLILPKKGILPMHCSANTTGENTAIFFGLSGTGKTTLSADPKRALIGDDEHGWGANGVFNFEGGCYAKLINLSEEDEPEIFGTTRRKGTVLENIVVNSDGVPDFFDTSKTQNTRGSYPIEFIENRTLDSKGGHPQNVIFLTCDAFGVLPPISRLTPSQAAYHFISGYTAKVAGTEIGVTEPQATFSACFGEPFMPMHPGVYADLLSDKMAEHGSTAWLINTGWSGGAYGEGSRMKIKYTRAMLNAALDGELDNVEYVVDDRFGFEIPTSCPDVPSEVLIPKKTWSDGDAYCLLYTSDAADD
;
A
#
# COMPACT_ATOMS: atom_id res chain seq x y z
N MET A 1 -3.81 -39.70 -2.82
CA MET A 1 -3.62 -38.66 -3.88
C MET A 1 -4.63 -37.56 -3.57
N ALA A 2 -4.17 -36.34 -3.59
CA ALA A 2 -5.01 -35.16 -3.37
C ALA A 2 -6.25 -35.16 -4.28
N SER A 3 -7.39 -34.78 -3.72
CA SER A 3 -8.59 -34.48 -4.51
C SER A 3 -8.48 -33.02 -4.97
N ILE A 4 -8.58 -32.77 -6.29
CA ILE A 4 -8.47 -31.40 -6.83
C ILE A 4 -9.86 -30.88 -7.18
N VAL A 5 -10.18 -29.69 -6.68
CA VAL A 5 -11.39 -28.93 -7.01
C VAL A 5 -10.97 -27.62 -7.70
N GLY A 6 -11.51 -27.35 -8.88
CA GLY A 6 -11.18 -26.17 -9.67
C GLY A 6 -10.21 -26.45 -10.83
N THR A 7 -9.36 -25.48 -11.17
CA THR A 7 -8.53 -25.52 -12.39
C THR A 7 -7.04 -25.44 -12.01
N PRO A 8 -6.33 -26.57 -11.86
CA PRO A 8 -4.91 -26.56 -11.58
C PRO A 8 -4.10 -26.08 -12.79
N SER A 9 -2.99 -25.37 -12.54
CA SER A 9 -2.01 -24.98 -13.53
C SER A 9 -0.64 -25.69 -13.37
N GLY A 10 -0.55 -26.68 -12.47
CA GLY A 10 0.68 -27.42 -12.17
C GLY A 10 0.45 -28.54 -11.17
N ASP A 11 1.50 -28.96 -10.52
CA ASP A 11 1.49 -29.98 -9.45
C ASP A 11 2.07 -29.38 -8.16
N LEU A 12 1.39 -29.61 -7.02
CA LEU A 12 1.87 -29.18 -5.71
C LEU A 12 3.16 -29.86 -5.26
N SER A 13 3.48 -31.03 -5.83
CA SER A 13 4.75 -31.71 -5.56
C SER A 13 5.95 -30.86 -5.98
N GLU A 14 5.81 -29.99 -7.00
CA GLU A 14 6.83 -29.01 -7.40
C GLU A 14 7.10 -27.97 -6.29
N SER A 15 6.10 -27.73 -5.43
CA SER A 15 6.20 -26.86 -4.24
C SER A 15 6.59 -27.63 -2.97
N GLY A 16 6.95 -28.91 -3.09
CA GLY A 16 7.31 -29.80 -1.98
C GLY A 16 6.14 -30.29 -1.14
N ILE A 17 4.88 -29.92 -1.47
CA ILE A 17 3.69 -30.31 -0.73
C ILE A 17 3.19 -31.68 -1.20
N MET A 18 3.29 -32.66 -0.31
CA MET A 18 2.75 -34.02 -0.51
C MET A 18 1.58 -34.20 0.42
N THR A 19 0.37 -34.28 -0.13
CA THR A 19 -0.85 -34.29 0.67
C THR A 19 -1.93 -35.20 0.09
N ASP A 20 -2.83 -35.69 0.94
CA ASP A 20 -4.10 -36.33 0.57
C ASP A 20 -5.29 -35.36 0.76
N ALA A 21 -5.03 -34.09 1.03
CA ALA A 21 -6.03 -33.04 1.21
C ALA A 21 -6.92 -32.84 -0.04
N THR A 22 -8.04 -32.17 0.17
CA THR A 22 -8.77 -31.52 -0.92
C THR A 22 -8.06 -30.22 -1.28
N VAL A 23 -7.55 -30.11 -2.50
CA VAL A 23 -6.87 -28.92 -3.01
C VAL A 23 -7.85 -28.11 -3.84
N HIS A 24 -8.22 -26.96 -3.32
CA HIS A 24 -9.07 -25.96 -3.98
C HIS A 24 -8.19 -25.04 -4.82
N TRP A 25 -8.18 -25.22 -6.15
CA TRP A 25 -7.22 -24.55 -7.02
C TRP A 25 -7.90 -23.57 -7.97
N ASN A 26 -7.50 -22.31 -7.92
CA ASN A 26 -8.01 -21.21 -8.75
C ASN A 26 -9.52 -21.04 -8.70
N LEU A 27 -10.13 -21.31 -7.54
CA LEU A 27 -11.54 -21.06 -7.33
C LEU A 27 -11.83 -19.55 -7.47
N ASP A 28 -13.04 -19.23 -7.90
CA ASP A 28 -13.49 -17.84 -7.90
C ASP A 28 -13.75 -17.30 -6.49
N ASN A 29 -13.86 -15.99 -6.38
CA ASN A 29 -13.96 -15.32 -5.10
C ASN A 29 -15.24 -15.67 -4.33
N ILE A 30 -16.34 -15.90 -5.05
CA ILE A 30 -17.63 -16.25 -4.42
C ILE A 30 -17.56 -17.65 -3.81
N ALA A 31 -16.99 -18.61 -4.54
CA ALA A 31 -16.80 -19.97 -4.04
C ALA A 31 -15.87 -20.00 -2.82
N LEU A 32 -14.80 -19.20 -2.83
CA LEU A 32 -13.88 -19.08 -1.69
C LEU A 32 -14.55 -18.47 -0.45
N ILE A 33 -15.40 -17.47 -0.63
CA ILE A 33 -16.16 -16.85 0.46
C ILE A 33 -17.18 -17.85 1.03
N ASP A 34 -17.89 -18.59 0.17
CA ASP A 34 -18.85 -19.59 0.63
C ASP A 34 -18.15 -20.71 1.43
N LEU A 35 -16.97 -21.17 0.97
CA LEU A 35 -16.15 -22.12 1.72
C LEU A 35 -15.63 -21.53 3.03
N ALA A 36 -15.23 -20.26 3.06
CA ALA A 36 -14.78 -19.60 4.29
C ALA A 36 -15.91 -19.57 5.35
N VAL A 37 -17.15 -19.32 4.93
CA VAL A 37 -18.32 -19.35 5.83
C VAL A 37 -18.62 -20.79 6.29
N GLU A 38 -18.61 -21.77 5.38
CA GLU A 38 -18.83 -23.18 5.70
C GLU A 38 -17.79 -23.72 6.69
N ARG A 39 -16.54 -23.24 6.60
CA ARG A 39 -15.41 -23.62 7.46
C ARG A 39 -15.31 -22.79 8.73
N GLU A 40 -16.31 -21.95 9.00
CA GLU A 40 -16.34 -21.06 10.18
C GLU A 40 -15.11 -20.12 10.27
N GLU A 41 -14.50 -19.76 9.14
CA GLU A 41 -13.40 -18.80 9.06
C GLU A 41 -13.87 -17.35 9.16
N GLY A 42 -15.17 -17.12 9.03
CA GLY A 42 -15.86 -15.85 9.11
C GLY A 42 -17.37 -16.02 8.86
N PHE A 43 -18.07 -14.92 8.73
CA PHE A 43 -19.50 -14.87 8.46
C PHE A 43 -19.85 -13.75 7.49
N LEU A 44 -21.01 -13.84 6.84
CA LEU A 44 -21.48 -12.77 5.96
C LEU A 44 -22.14 -11.64 6.76
N SER A 45 -21.76 -10.40 6.44
CA SER A 45 -22.49 -9.21 6.90
C SER A 45 -23.91 -9.19 6.31
N ALA A 46 -24.78 -8.32 6.82
CA ALA A 46 -26.15 -8.13 6.29
C ALA A 46 -26.17 -7.80 4.79
N HIS A 47 -25.08 -7.31 4.24
CA HIS A 47 -24.95 -6.92 2.84
C HIS A 47 -24.11 -7.91 1.99
N GLY A 48 -23.66 -9.00 2.58
CA GLY A 48 -23.01 -10.11 1.88
C GLY A 48 -21.47 -10.05 1.80
N ALA A 49 -20.82 -9.03 2.37
CA ALA A 49 -19.37 -9.05 2.52
C ALA A 49 -18.96 -10.06 3.60
N LEU A 50 -17.84 -10.76 3.40
CA LEU A 50 -17.27 -11.66 4.41
C LEU A 50 -16.64 -10.86 5.52
N VAL A 51 -16.99 -11.12 6.77
CA VAL A 51 -16.35 -10.55 7.96
C VAL A 51 -15.49 -11.61 8.61
N THR A 52 -14.21 -11.31 8.83
CA THR A 52 -13.25 -12.23 9.44
C THR A 52 -12.38 -11.52 10.48
N GLU A 53 -11.66 -12.29 11.28
CA GLU A 53 -10.79 -11.78 12.33
C GLU A 53 -9.36 -12.29 12.15
N THR A 54 -8.39 -11.39 12.33
CA THR A 54 -6.98 -11.70 12.24
C THR A 54 -6.35 -12.09 13.59
N GLY A 55 -7.14 -12.07 14.68
CA GLY A 55 -6.69 -12.37 16.03
C GLY A 55 -5.83 -11.25 16.63
N GLU A 56 -4.82 -11.62 17.39
CA GLU A 56 -3.98 -10.66 18.10
C GLU A 56 -3.19 -9.73 17.18
N ARG A 57 -2.78 -10.24 16.00
CA ARG A 57 -2.03 -9.46 15.01
C ARG A 57 -3.00 -8.82 14.02
N THR A 58 -3.40 -7.58 14.29
CA THR A 58 -4.33 -6.83 13.44
C THR A 58 -3.63 -5.95 12.40
N GLY A 59 -2.32 -6.06 12.26
CA GLY A 59 -1.48 -5.31 11.34
C GLY A 59 -0.21 -6.07 10.99
N ARG A 60 0.66 -5.44 10.22
CA ARG A 60 1.97 -5.99 9.85
C ARG A 60 2.86 -6.20 11.06
N SER A 61 3.76 -7.16 10.95
CA SER A 61 4.79 -7.48 11.95
C SER A 61 6.18 -7.12 11.39
N PRO A 62 6.57 -5.83 11.35
CA PRO A 62 7.81 -5.40 10.70
C PRO A 62 9.07 -6.00 11.33
N ASN A 63 9.06 -6.26 12.63
CA ASN A 63 10.17 -6.86 13.36
C ASN A 63 10.31 -8.38 13.12
N ASP A 64 9.29 -9.01 12.51
CA ASP A 64 9.26 -10.45 12.21
C ASP A 64 9.46 -10.71 10.71
N LYS A 65 9.87 -9.69 9.95
CA LYS A 65 10.19 -9.78 8.54
C LYS A 65 11.68 -9.94 8.32
N PHE A 66 12.06 -10.97 7.57
CA PHE A 66 13.45 -11.30 7.28
C PHE A 66 13.65 -11.50 5.77
N ILE A 67 14.88 -11.27 5.33
CA ILE A 67 15.35 -11.54 3.97
C ILE A 67 16.52 -12.53 4.06
N VAL A 68 16.47 -13.57 3.24
CA VAL A 68 17.56 -14.55 3.19
C VAL A 68 18.81 -13.90 2.61
N ASP A 69 19.93 -13.98 3.33
CA ASP A 69 21.23 -13.50 2.86
C ASP A 69 21.84 -14.53 1.88
N GLU A 70 21.65 -14.25 0.60
CA GLU A 70 22.13 -15.07 -0.50
C GLU A 70 23.13 -14.29 -1.38
N SER A 71 24.23 -14.94 -1.75
CA SER A 71 25.32 -14.31 -2.53
C SER A 71 24.88 -13.68 -3.85
N SER A 72 23.80 -14.15 -4.44
CA SER A 72 23.25 -13.65 -5.70
C SER A 72 22.40 -12.37 -5.53
N THR A 73 21.97 -12.04 -4.31
CA THR A 73 21.04 -10.94 -4.05
C THR A 73 21.50 -10.00 -2.94
N ASN A 74 22.43 -10.43 -2.08
CA ASN A 74 22.82 -9.69 -0.88
C ASN A 74 23.45 -8.32 -1.16
N GLN A 75 24.10 -8.12 -2.33
CA GLN A 75 24.68 -6.84 -2.71
C GLN A 75 23.64 -5.80 -3.12
N ASP A 76 22.44 -6.24 -3.44
CA ASP A 76 21.32 -5.37 -3.83
C ASP A 76 20.50 -4.90 -2.63
N VAL A 77 20.61 -5.60 -1.49
CA VAL A 77 19.81 -5.32 -0.30
C VAL A 77 20.50 -4.29 0.60
N ASN A 78 19.77 -3.27 0.98
CA ASN A 78 20.19 -2.29 1.98
C ASN A 78 19.93 -2.86 3.38
N TRP A 79 20.88 -3.63 3.89
CA TRP A 79 20.79 -4.31 5.17
C TRP A 79 20.75 -3.35 6.36
N GLY A 80 19.97 -3.66 7.37
CA GLY A 80 19.82 -2.88 8.60
C GLY A 80 18.56 -3.25 9.37
N ASP A 81 18.07 -2.34 10.20
CA ASP A 81 16.91 -2.56 11.09
C ASP A 81 15.60 -2.82 10.31
N VAL A 82 15.50 -2.37 9.07
CA VAL A 82 14.32 -2.56 8.21
C VAL A 82 14.41 -3.84 7.38
N ASN A 83 15.59 -4.11 6.81
CA ASN A 83 15.86 -5.31 6.02
C ASN A 83 16.76 -6.25 6.84
N ILE A 84 16.13 -7.03 7.71
CA ILE A 84 16.81 -7.93 8.64
C ILE A 84 17.23 -9.18 7.87
N SER A 85 18.51 -9.54 7.96
CA SER A 85 19.02 -10.75 7.33
C SER A 85 18.69 -12.01 8.13
N THR A 86 18.53 -13.13 7.42
CA THR A 86 18.50 -14.47 8.01
C THR A 86 19.30 -15.43 7.15
N ASP A 87 19.85 -16.49 7.78
CA ASP A 87 20.61 -17.48 7.07
C ASP A 87 19.71 -18.41 6.22
N LYS A 88 20.23 -18.87 5.10
CA LYS A 88 19.56 -19.86 4.23
C LYS A 88 19.18 -21.14 4.99
N VAL A 89 20.01 -21.58 5.94
CA VAL A 89 19.74 -22.76 6.76
C VAL A 89 18.50 -22.57 7.64
N VAL A 90 18.31 -21.38 8.19
CA VAL A 90 17.11 -21.02 8.99
C VAL A 90 15.87 -21.05 8.09
N PHE A 91 15.96 -20.42 6.89
CA PHE A 91 14.87 -20.42 5.94
C PHE A 91 14.45 -21.85 5.54
N GLU A 92 15.40 -22.69 5.12
CA GLU A 92 15.10 -24.06 4.69
C GLU A 92 14.51 -24.91 5.83
N ARG A 93 15.00 -24.74 7.05
CA ARG A 93 14.46 -25.41 8.24
C ARG A 93 12.99 -25.03 8.49
N LEU A 94 12.68 -23.74 8.48
CA LEU A 94 11.32 -23.24 8.69
C LEU A 94 10.40 -23.59 7.50
N LYS A 95 10.91 -23.53 6.28
CA LYS A 95 10.16 -23.94 5.08
C LYS A 95 9.72 -25.40 5.15
N VAL A 96 10.62 -26.31 5.55
CA VAL A 96 10.26 -27.72 5.73
C VAL A 96 9.13 -27.86 6.75
N GLN A 97 9.19 -27.16 7.88
CA GLN A 97 8.14 -27.22 8.91
C GLN A 97 6.80 -26.65 8.38
N VAL A 98 6.83 -25.55 7.64
CA VAL A 98 5.63 -24.95 7.01
C VAL A 98 5.02 -25.90 5.97
N ILE A 99 5.84 -26.52 5.13
CA ILE A 99 5.39 -27.48 4.12
C ILE A 99 4.79 -28.72 4.78
N GLU A 100 5.44 -29.28 5.80
CA GLU A 100 4.91 -30.41 6.58
C GLU A 100 3.59 -30.06 7.25
N TYR A 101 3.50 -28.87 7.85
CA TYR A 101 2.27 -28.38 8.46
C TYR A 101 1.14 -28.25 7.44
N LEU A 102 1.38 -27.62 6.27
CA LEU A 102 0.38 -27.48 5.21
C LEU A 102 -0.01 -28.83 4.63
N SER A 103 0.93 -29.75 4.44
CA SER A 103 0.68 -31.09 3.90
C SER A 103 -0.28 -31.94 4.76
N GLN A 104 -0.41 -31.63 6.05
CA GLN A 104 -1.28 -32.30 7.02
C GLN A 104 -2.68 -31.69 7.14
N ARG A 105 -3.01 -30.66 6.38
CA ARG A 105 -4.35 -30.04 6.40
C ARG A 105 -5.34 -30.86 5.60
N ASP A 106 -6.62 -30.82 5.98
CA ASP A 106 -7.71 -31.49 5.25
C ASP A 106 -8.02 -30.79 3.94
N ASP A 107 -7.85 -29.44 3.92
CA ASP A 107 -8.02 -28.59 2.76
C ASP A 107 -6.82 -27.67 2.56
N LEU A 108 -6.48 -27.43 1.29
CA LEU A 108 -5.52 -26.39 0.87
C LEU A 108 -6.13 -25.54 -0.24
N PHE A 109 -5.76 -24.27 -0.25
CA PHE A 109 -6.25 -23.29 -1.22
C PHE A 109 -5.09 -22.72 -2.02
N VAL A 110 -5.17 -22.79 -3.35
CA VAL A 110 -4.11 -22.38 -4.27
C VAL A 110 -4.65 -21.38 -5.28
N GLN A 111 -3.95 -20.28 -5.44
CA GLN A 111 -4.18 -19.30 -6.51
C GLN A 111 -2.91 -19.10 -7.33
N ASP A 112 -3.05 -19.20 -8.64
CA ASP A 112 -2.05 -18.78 -9.61
C ASP A 112 -2.45 -17.41 -10.14
N LEU A 113 -1.60 -16.40 -9.92
CA LEU A 113 -1.93 -15.00 -10.10
C LEU A 113 -0.74 -14.26 -10.71
N TYR A 114 -0.90 -12.98 -10.99
CA TYR A 114 0.17 -12.08 -11.41
C TYR A 114 0.23 -10.85 -10.51
N CYS A 115 1.44 -10.38 -10.21
CA CYS A 115 1.65 -9.06 -9.66
C CYS A 115 2.09 -8.12 -10.79
N GLY A 116 1.26 -7.14 -11.12
CA GLY A 116 1.45 -6.20 -12.22
C GLY A 116 0.48 -6.38 -13.38
N SER A 117 -0.14 -5.27 -13.80
CA SER A 117 -1.07 -5.20 -14.94
C SER A 117 -0.36 -5.06 -16.29
N GLU A 118 0.93 -4.63 -16.30
CA GLU A 118 1.74 -4.60 -17.54
C GLU A 118 2.28 -6.00 -17.84
N LYS A 119 1.80 -6.58 -18.94
CA LYS A 119 2.05 -8.00 -19.28
C LYS A 119 3.53 -8.38 -19.41
N SER A 120 4.36 -7.46 -19.90
CA SER A 120 5.82 -7.70 -20.06
C SER A 120 6.54 -7.73 -18.71
N GLU A 121 5.96 -7.13 -17.69
CA GLU A 121 6.57 -6.93 -16.37
C GLU A 121 5.82 -7.67 -15.26
N ALA A 122 4.67 -8.27 -15.59
CA ALA A 122 3.86 -9.02 -14.65
C ALA A 122 4.62 -10.21 -14.07
N LEU A 123 4.75 -10.26 -12.76
CA LEU A 123 5.40 -11.36 -12.05
C LEU A 123 4.38 -12.48 -11.83
N PRO A 124 4.56 -13.70 -12.41
CA PRO A 124 3.69 -14.82 -12.11
C PRO A 124 3.99 -15.35 -10.69
N ILE A 125 2.94 -15.47 -9.89
CA ILE A 125 3.02 -15.91 -8.50
C ILE A 125 2.04 -17.05 -8.23
N ARG A 126 2.38 -17.90 -7.25
CA ARG A 126 1.50 -18.89 -6.65
C ARG A 126 1.32 -18.58 -5.19
N VAL A 127 0.09 -18.57 -4.70
CA VAL A 127 -0.22 -18.39 -3.28
C VAL A 127 -0.89 -19.65 -2.77
N ILE A 128 -0.30 -20.27 -1.76
CA ILE A 128 -0.80 -21.49 -1.11
C ILE A 128 -1.20 -21.14 0.32
N ASN A 129 -2.47 -21.28 0.62
CA ASN A 129 -3.06 -20.92 1.90
C ASN A 129 -3.70 -22.09 2.60
N GLN A 130 -3.72 -22.05 3.91
CA GLN A 130 -4.50 -22.95 4.76
C GLN A 130 -5.99 -22.59 4.76
N ASN A 131 -6.34 -21.30 4.68
CA ASN A 131 -7.71 -20.81 4.84
C ASN A 131 -8.26 -20.27 3.52
N ALA A 132 -9.55 -20.50 3.27
CA ALA A 132 -10.27 -20.02 2.10
C ALA A 132 -10.32 -18.50 2.01
N TRP A 133 -10.54 -17.81 3.14
CA TRP A 133 -10.64 -16.36 3.14
C TRP A 133 -9.32 -15.66 2.78
N HIS A 134 -8.16 -16.21 3.17
CA HIS A 134 -6.86 -15.69 2.75
C HIS A 134 -6.62 -15.87 1.24
N ASN A 135 -7.15 -16.97 0.70
CA ASN A 135 -7.08 -17.23 -0.74
C ASN A 135 -8.02 -16.28 -1.51
N ALA A 136 -9.22 -15.97 -0.96
CA ALA A 136 -10.09 -14.92 -1.48
C ALA A 136 -9.44 -13.54 -1.44
N PHE A 137 -8.73 -13.22 -0.35
CA PHE A 137 -7.93 -12.00 -0.25
C PHE A 137 -6.85 -11.95 -1.34
N ALA A 138 -6.05 -12.99 -1.50
CA ALA A 138 -5.01 -13.04 -2.53
C ALA A 138 -5.61 -12.85 -3.93
N ARG A 139 -6.75 -13.49 -4.21
CA ARG A 139 -7.48 -13.33 -5.47
C ARG A 139 -8.03 -11.92 -5.68
N ASN A 140 -8.42 -11.22 -4.62
CA ASN A 140 -8.79 -9.81 -4.71
C ASN A 140 -7.57 -8.94 -5.04
N MET A 141 -6.45 -9.18 -4.36
CA MET A 141 -5.31 -8.26 -4.38
C MET A 141 -4.43 -8.41 -5.61
N PHE A 142 -4.30 -9.60 -6.17
CA PHE A 142 -3.43 -9.81 -7.33
C PHE A 142 -4.20 -9.85 -8.65
N VAL A 143 -3.51 -9.61 -9.75
CA VAL A 143 -4.09 -9.65 -11.09
C VAL A 143 -4.45 -11.09 -11.47
N ARG A 144 -5.69 -11.30 -11.80
CA ARG A 144 -6.24 -12.62 -12.13
C ARG A 144 -5.88 -13.00 -13.57
N PRO A 145 -5.34 -14.20 -13.79
CA PRO A 145 -5.07 -14.70 -15.13
C PRO A 145 -6.36 -15.00 -15.89
N THR A 146 -6.30 -14.87 -17.19
CA THR A 146 -7.30 -15.45 -18.09
C THR A 146 -7.15 -16.97 -18.15
N SER A 147 -8.17 -17.68 -18.64
CA SER A 147 -8.11 -19.15 -18.81
C SER A 147 -6.95 -19.59 -19.72
N GLU A 148 -6.57 -18.79 -20.70
CA GLU A 148 -5.42 -19.09 -21.55
C GLU A 148 -4.08 -18.89 -20.82
N GLN A 149 -3.97 -17.86 -20.00
CA GLN A 149 -2.76 -17.62 -19.21
C GLN A 149 -2.56 -18.72 -18.14
N LEU A 150 -3.65 -19.24 -17.56
CA LEU A 150 -3.55 -20.37 -16.61
C LEU A 150 -2.93 -21.61 -17.22
N LYS A 151 -3.14 -21.90 -18.50
CA LYS A 151 -2.57 -23.09 -19.18
C LYS A 151 -1.05 -23.07 -19.25
N THR A 152 -0.45 -21.89 -19.19
CA THR A 152 1.00 -21.69 -19.33
C THR A 152 1.59 -21.02 -18.11
N HIS A 153 0.82 -20.90 -17.00
CA HIS A 153 1.29 -20.27 -15.80
C HIS A 153 2.37 -21.11 -15.12
N VAL A 154 3.53 -20.52 -14.96
CA VAL A 154 4.64 -21.09 -14.17
C VAL A 154 5.04 -20.02 -13.15
N PRO A 155 4.84 -20.26 -11.85
CA PRO A 155 5.16 -19.25 -10.85
C PRO A 155 6.66 -18.99 -10.78
N GLN A 156 7.04 -17.71 -10.74
CA GLN A 156 8.40 -17.29 -10.42
C GLN A 156 8.57 -17.06 -8.91
N PHE A 157 7.48 -16.79 -8.22
CA PHE A 157 7.44 -16.73 -6.77
C PHE A 157 6.29 -17.56 -6.21
N THR A 158 6.57 -18.30 -5.14
CA THR A 158 5.55 -19.05 -4.38
C THR A 158 5.48 -18.53 -2.96
N VAL A 159 4.27 -18.18 -2.53
CA VAL A 159 3.97 -17.77 -1.15
C VAL A 159 3.32 -18.93 -0.40
N TYR A 160 3.97 -19.42 0.62
CA TYR A 160 3.45 -20.42 1.55
C TYR A 160 2.93 -19.70 2.79
N HIS A 161 1.62 -19.71 3.00
CA HIS A 161 0.99 -19.00 4.11
C HIS A 161 0.30 -19.98 5.06
N ALA A 162 0.87 -20.15 6.24
CA ALA A 162 0.41 -21.00 7.33
C ALA A 162 0.04 -20.15 8.56
N PRO A 163 -1.14 -19.50 8.56
CA PRO A 163 -1.49 -18.47 9.55
C PRO A 163 -1.58 -18.97 10.98
N HIS A 164 -1.83 -20.27 11.19
CA HIS A 164 -1.93 -20.90 12.50
C HIS A 164 -0.68 -21.71 12.89
N PHE A 165 0.37 -21.67 12.06
CA PHE A 165 1.65 -22.27 12.37
C PHE A 165 2.51 -21.27 13.13
N GLU A 166 2.65 -21.46 14.42
CA GLU A 166 3.50 -20.66 15.31
C GLU A 166 4.84 -21.39 15.51
N ALA A 167 5.93 -20.77 15.09
CA ALA A 167 7.25 -21.34 15.25
C ALA A 167 7.83 -21.02 16.64
N ASN A 168 8.47 -22.02 17.25
CA ASN A 168 9.33 -21.82 18.40
C ASN A 168 10.77 -22.03 17.93
N ASP A 169 11.38 -20.97 17.44
CA ASP A 169 12.71 -20.99 16.85
C ASP A 169 13.55 -19.84 17.44
N GLU A 170 14.78 -20.13 17.87
CA GLU A 170 15.67 -19.15 18.52
C GLU A 170 16.20 -18.08 17.56
N ASP A 171 16.13 -18.32 16.25
CA ASP A 171 16.53 -17.39 15.21
C ASP A 171 15.40 -16.40 14.80
N LEU A 172 14.22 -16.48 15.43
CA LEU A 172 13.09 -15.61 15.23
C LEU A 172 12.87 -14.66 16.39
N ASN A 173 12.34 -13.46 16.10
CA ASN A 173 12.01 -12.48 17.13
C ASN A 173 10.70 -12.82 17.88
N SER A 174 9.82 -13.59 17.27
CA SER A 174 8.55 -14.04 17.84
C SER A 174 8.10 -15.35 17.17
N GLN A 175 6.92 -15.85 17.54
CA GLN A 175 6.30 -17.01 16.88
C GLN A 175 5.78 -16.72 15.48
N CYS A 176 5.74 -15.44 15.08
CA CYS A 176 5.38 -14.97 13.74
C CYS A 176 6.65 -14.77 12.90
N PHE A 177 6.55 -15.06 11.61
CA PHE A 177 7.62 -14.75 10.67
C PHE A 177 7.09 -14.52 9.26
N VAL A 178 7.77 -13.64 8.54
CA VAL A 178 7.64 -13.41 7.10
C VAL A 178 9.05 -13.44 6.53
N ILE A 179 9.42 -14.47 5.81
CA ILE A 179 10.77 -14.61 5.28
C ILE A 179 10.71 -14.68 3.75
N VAL A 180 11.48 -13.83 3.11
CA VAL A 180 11.59 -13.75 1.64
C VAL A 180 12.95 -14.28 1.20
N ASP A 181 12.93 -15.29 0.33
CA ASP A 181 14.10 -15.75 -0.39
C ASP A 181 13.99 -15.31 -1.86
N TYR A 182 14.70 -14.26 -2.20
CA TYR A 182 14.67 -13.71 -3.55
C TYR A 182 15.34 -14.63 -4.58
N ALA A 183 16.36 -15.40 -4.17
CA ALA A 183 17.10 -16.29 -5.06
C ALA A 183 16.28 -17.55 -5.38
N ALA A 184 15.59 -18.10 -4.38
CA ALA A 184 14.73 -19.27 -4.56
C ALA A 184 13.36 -18.91 -5.18
N GLY A 185 12.95 -17.64 -5.16
CA GLY A 185 11.61 -17.24 -5.57
C GLY A 185 10.52 -17.70 -4.59
N GLU A 186 10.78 -17.60 -3.29
CA GLU A 186 9.90 -18.15 -2.28
C GLU A 186 9.67 -17.17 -1.12
N VAL A 187 8.46 -17.23 -0.57
CA VAL A 187 8.07 -16.52 0.64
C VAL A 187 7.39 -17.50 1.59
N ILE A 188 7.82 -17.53 2.84
CA ILE A 188 7.14 -18.27 3.91
C ILE A 188 6.57 -17.31 4.93
N ILE A 189 5.28 -17.52 5.29
CA ILE A 189 4.56 -16.71 6.28
C ILE A 189 3.92 -17.64 7.29
N GLY A 190 4.28 -17.48 8.56
CA GLY A 190 3.71 -18.25 9.68
C GLY A 190 3.30 -17.37 10.85
N GLY A 191 2.38 -17.86 11.69
CA GLY A 191 1.98 -17.23 12.96
C GLY A 191 1.24 -15.89 12.84
N THR A 192 0.76 -15.53 11.66
CA THR A 192 -0.09 -14.33 11.48
C THR A 192 -1.24 -14.60 10.53
N ARG A 193 -2.41 -14.13 10.91
CA ARG A 193 -3.63 -14.13 10.08
C ARG A 193 -3.83 -12.80 9.35
N TYR A 194 -2.99 -11.78 9.58
CA TYR A 194 -3.09 -10.52 8.87
C TYR A 194 -2.75 -10.71 7.39
N ALA A 195 -3.77 -10.66 6.53
CA ALA A 195 -3.64 -11.00 5.11
C ALA A 195 -2.72 -10.05 4.33
N GLY A 196 -2.55 -8.83 4.82
CA GLY A 196 -1.67 -7.84 4.20
C GLY A 196 -0.21 -8.26 4.06
N GLU A 197 0.28 -9.26 4.83
CA GLU A 197 1.64 -9.78 4.67
C GLU A 197 1.82 -10.53 3.34
N ILE A 198 0.79 -11.22 2.84
CA ILE A 198 0.80 -11.90 1.53
C ILE A 198 1.05 -10.88 0.41
N LYS A 199 0.32 -9.76 0.43
CA LYS A 199 0.44 -8.69 -0.54
C LYS A 199 1.80 -8.00 -0.44
N LYS A 200 2.19 -7.60 0.77
CA LYS A 200 3.36 -6.75 0.99
C LYS A 200 4.70 -7.48 0.80
N SER A 201 4.73 -8.79 1.00
CA SER A 201 5.92 -9.60 0.66
C SER A 201 6.21 -9.58 -0.85
N ILE A 202 5.18 -9.73 -1.67
CA ILE A 202 5.32 -9.68 -3.15
C ILE A 202 5.60 -8.24 -3.62
N PHE A 203 5.04 -7.21 -2.96
CA PHE A 203 5.44 -5.83 -3.23
C PHE A 203 6.94 -5.62 -2.99
N SER A 204 7.50 -6.17 -1.91
CA SER A 204 8.96 -6.11 -1.68
C SER A 204 9.75 -6.83 -2.78
N VAL A 205 9.21 -7.93 -3.33
CA VAL A 205 9.82 -8.61 -4.48
C VAL A 205 9.85 -7.69 -5.71
N MET A 206 8.75 -7.03 -6.03
CA MET A 206 8.71 -6.07 -7.14
C MET A 206 9.70 -4.93 -6.94
N ASN A 207 9.86 -4.45 -5.71
CA ASN A 207 10.80 -3.40 -5.35
C ASN A 207 12.28 -3.80 -5.49
N LEU A 208 12.59 -5.11 -5.52
CA LEU A 208 13.94 -5.59 -5.81
C LEU A 208 14.17 -5.79 -7.31
N ILE A 209 13.19 -6.37 -8.02
CA ILE A 209 13.43 -6.84 -9.40
C ILE A 209 13.23 -5.74 -10.44
N LEU A 210 12.30 -4.82 -10.24
CA LEU A 210 11.96 -3.80 -11.25
C LEU A 210 13.02 -2.71 -11.41
N PRO A 211 13.70 -2.21 -10.36
CA PRO A 211 14.77 -1.23 -10.53
C PRO A 211 15.90 -1.73 -11.43
N LYS A 212 16.21 -3.02 -11.37
CA LYS A 212 17.22 -3.66 -12.26
C LYS A 212 16.85 -3.63 -13.74
N LYS A 213 15.58 -3.37 -14.05
CA LYS A 213 15.03 -3.20 -15.40
C LYS A 213 14.80 -1.73 -15.78
N GLY A 214 15.20 -0.77 -14.92
CA GLY A 214 14.93 0.66 -15.12
C GLY A 214 13.47 1.05 -14.92
N ILE A 215 12.71 0.25 -14.19
CA ILE A 215 11.31 0.51 -13.84
C ILE A 215 11.27 0.97 -12.39
N LEU A 216 10.60 2.09 -12.12
CA LEU A 216 10.41 2.61 -10.77
C LEU A 216 9.18 1.94 -10.11
N PRO A 217 9.37 1.07 -9.12
CA PRO A 217 8.28 0.63 -8.27
C PRO A 217 7.95 1.70 -7.22
N MET A 218 6.67 1.88 -6.91
CA MET A 218 6.20 2.99 -6.11
C MET A 218 5.11 2.56 -5.13
N HIS A 219 5.24 2.97 -3.88
CA HIS A 219 4.15 2.96 -2.91
C HIS A 219 3.37 4.27 -3.04
N CYS A 220 2.47 4.31 -3.99
CA CYS A 220 1.67 5.48 -4.33
C CYS A 220 0.30 5.07 -4.87
N SER A 221 -0.69 5.96 -4.80
CA SER A 221 -1.89 5.85 -5.62
C SER A 221 -1.71 6.54 -6.97
N ALA A 222 -2.53 6.19 -7.96
CA ALA A 222 -2.47 6.78 -9.28
C ALA A 222 -3.85 6.91 -9.92
N ASN A 223 -4.07 8.00 -10.65
CA ASN A 223 -5.28 8.26 -11.42
C ASN A 223 -4.97 8.94 -12.76
N THR A 224 -5.95 8.98 -13.65
CA THR A 224 -5.77 9.60 -14.97
C THR A 224 -7.09 10.15 -15.53
N THR A 225 -6.98 11.19 -16.38
CA THR A 225 -8.08 11.60 -17.28
C THR A 225 -8.01 10.88 -18.63
N GLY A 226 -7.03 9.98 -18.84
CA GLY A 226 -6.64 9.42 -20.11
C GLY A 226 -5.45 10.15 -20.74
N GLU A 227 -5.44 11.45 -20.72
CA GLU A 227 -4.35 12.31 -21.23
C GLU A 227 -3.38 12.75 -20.15
N ASN A 228 -3.89 12.99 -18.94
CA ASN A 228 -3.12 13.48 -17.79
C ASN A 228 -3.14 12.45 -16.66
N THR A 229 -1.98 11.85 -16.39
CA THR A 229 -1.75 10.90 -15.29
C THR A 229 -1.10 11.62 -14.11
N ALA A 230 -1.56 11.29 -12.90
CA ALA A 230 -0.96 11.76 -11.66
C ALA A 230 -0.67 10.58 -10.72
N ILE A 231 0.43 10.69 -9.99
CA ILE A 231 0.82 9.75 -8.93
C ILE A 231 0.90 10.50 -7.60
N PHE A 232 0.49 9.81 -6.52
CA PHE A 232 0.36 10.40 -5.19
C PHE A 232 1.14 9.58 -4.17
N PHE A 233 2.23 10.13 -3.70
CA PHE A 233 2.99 9.59 -2.58
C PHE A 233 2.45 10.15 -1.27
N GLY A 234 2.44 9.33 -0.22
CA GLY A 234 2.03 9.74 1.11
C GLY A 234 1.86 8.56 2.04
N LEU A 235 2.10 8.77 3.33
CA LEU A 235 1.90 7.77 4.36
C LEU A 235 0.42 7.68 4.80
N SER A 236 0.13 6.72 5.65
CA SER A 236 -1.21 6.57 6.24
C SER A 236 -1.64 7.87 6.96
N GLY A 237 -2.86 8.34 6.72
CA GLY A 237 -3.40 9.56 7.34
C GLY A 237 -3.10 10.87 6.60
N THR A 238 -2.29 10.86 5.53
CA THR A 238 -2.06 12.06 4.70
C THR A 238 -3.19 12.34 3.69
N GLY A 239 -4.14 11.41 3.56
CA GLY A 239 -5.26 11.55 2.62
C GLY A 239 -5.01 10.98 1.22
N LYS A 240 -4.01 10.11 1.04
CA LYS A 240 -3.64 9.52 -0.27
C LYS A 240 -4.86 8.94 -1.00
N THR A 241 -5.59 8.01 -0.40
CA THR A 241 -6.77 7.38 -1.01
C THR A 241 -7.88 8.39 -1.30
N THR A 242 -8.22 9.22 -0.30
CA THR A 242 -9.29 10.23 -0.40
C THR A 242 -9.00 11.30 -1.47
N LEU A 243 -7.74 11.73 -1.61
CA LEU A 243 -7.36 12.79 -2.55
C LEU A 243 -7.13 12.26 -3.97
N SER A 244 -6.72 10.99 -4.13
CA SER A 244 -6.59 10.37 -5.46
C SER A 244 -7.93 9.93 -6.04
N ALA A 245 -8.96 9.76 -5.21
CA ALA A 245 -10.33 9.50 -5.64
C ALA A 245 -11.00 10.82 -6.09
N ASP A 246 -11.13 11.02 -7.40
CA ASP A 246 -11.77 12.17 -8.01
C ASP A 246 -12.76 11.69 -9.08
N PRO A 247 -14.02 12.14 -9.07
CA PRO A 247 -15.02 11.71 -10.06
C PRO A 247 -14.66 12.07 -11.51
N LYS A 248 -13.73 13.03 -11.72
CA LYS A 248 -13.24 13.41 -13.05
C LYS A 248 -12.02 12.62 -13.52
N ARG A 249 -11.42 11.81 -12.65
CA ARG A 249 -10.17 11.09 -12.92
C ARG A 249 -10.35 9.61 -12.59
N ALA A 250 -10.13 8.74 -13.58
CA ALA A 250 -10.26 7.30 -13.39
C ALA A 250 -9.12 6.75 -12.54
N LEU A 251 -9.45 5.94 -11.56
CA LEU A 251 -8.47 5.25 -10.70
C LEU A 251 -7.65 4.25 -11.52
N ILE A 252 -6.32 4.30 -11.43
CA ILE A 252 -5.41 3.25 -11.91
C ILE A 252 -5.21 2.23 -10.80
N GLY A 253 -4.98 2.71 -9.58
CA GLY A 253 -4.85 1.92 -8.35
C GLY A 253 -4.64 2.80 -7.14
N ASP A 254 -4.83 2.24 -5.94
CA ASP A 254 -4.84 3.01 -4.68
C ASP A 254 -3.54 2.94 -3.88
N ASP A 255 -2.60 1.98 -4.18
CA ASP A 255 -1.48 1.73 -3.28
C ASP A 255 -0.13 1.39 -3.94
N GLU A 256 -0.06 0.51 -4.95
CA GLU A 256 1.20 -0.04 -5.46
C GLU A 256 1.28 0.00 -6.99
N HIS A 257 2.29 0.66 -7.53
CA HIS A 257 2.45 0.89 -8.97
C HIS A 257 3.89 0.72 -9.44
N GLY A 258 4.04 0.49 -10.75
CA GLY A 258 5.29 0.61 -11.47
C GLY A 258 5.23 1.73 -12.51
N TRP A 259 6.31 2.50 -12.65
CA TRP A 259 6.47 3.45 -13.74
C TRP A 259 7.51 2.90 -14.72
N GLY A 260 7.03 2.28 -15.78
CA GLY A 260 7.84 1.66 -16.84
C GLY A 260 7.98 2.51 -18.09
N ALA A 261 8.37 1.86 -19.19
CA ALA A 261 8.58 2.50 -20.50
C ALA A 261 7.26 3.00 -21.15
N ASN A 262 6.13 2.42 -20.80
CA ASN A 262 4.82 2.76 -21.38
C ASN A 262 3.94 3.64 -20.46
N GLY A 263 4.47 4.07 -19.31
CA GLY A 263 3.74 4.81 -18.29
C GLY A 263 3.57 4.04 -16.99
N VAL A 264 2.54 4.40 -16.22
CA VAL A 264 2.22 3.81 -14.91
C VAL A 264 1.32 2.59 -15.07
N PHE A 265 1.59 1.54 -14.30
CA PHE A 265 0.77 0.34 -14.22
C PHE A 265 0.58 -0.10 -12.77
N ASN A 266 -0.61 -0.58 -12.45
CA ASN A 266 -0.94 -1.08 -11.12
C ASN A 266 -0.35 -2.48 -10.92
N PHE A 267 0.17 -2.75 -9.72
CA PHE A 267 0.61 -4.10 -9.34
C PHE A 267 -0.55 -5.00 -8.96
N GLU A 268 -1.66 -4.40 -8.59
CA GLU A 268 -2.78 -5.07 -7.93
C GLU A 268 -3.98 -5.27 -8.86
N GLY A 269 -4.77 -6.30 -8.55
CA GLY A 269 -6.06 -6.58 -9.15
C GLY A 269 -7.24 -6.08 -8.31
N GLY A 270 -6.98 -5.41 -7.19
CA GLY A 270 -7.98 -4.89 -6.25
C GLY A 270 -7.42 -3.82 -5.35
N CYS A 271 -8.19 -3.48 -4.33
CA CYS A 271 -7.85 -2.46 -3.33
C CYS A 271 -7.90 -3.04 -1.92
N TYR A 272 -7.05 -2.52 -1.04
CA TYR A 272 -6.99 -2.89 0.39
C TYR A 272 -7.13 -1.66 1.26
N ALA A 273 -8.37 -1.19 1.39
CA ALA A 273 -8.69 0.06 2.05
C ALA A 273 -8.67 -0.06 3.57
N LYS A 274 -8.27 1.02 4.25
CA LYS A 274 -8.49 1.22 5.68
C LYS A 274 -9.93 1.68 5.88
N LEU A 275 -10.68 1.02 6.76
CA LEU A 275 -12.11 1.24 6.91
C LEU A 275 -12.50 1.98 8.19
N ILE A 276 -11.55 2.28 9.08
CA ILE A 276 -11.84 3.08 10.26
C ILE A 276 -12.34 4.48 9.87
N ASN A 277 -13.44 4.90 10.47
CA ASN A 277 -14.15 6.16 10.19
C ASN A 277 -14.68 6.28 8.74
N LEU A 278 -14.83 5.18 8.03
CA LEU A 278 -15.41 5.19 6.69
C LEU A 278 -16.87 5.65 6.75
N SER A 279 -17.20 6.68 5.96
CA SER A 279 -18.56 7.16 5.80
C SER A 279 -19.00 7.14 4.34
N GLU A 280 -20.31 6.99 4.10
CA GLU A 280 -20.90 7.07 2.75
C GLU A 280 -20.79 8.47 2.17
N GLU A 281 -20.76 9.50 3.01
CA GLU A 281 -20.64 10.91 2.60
C GLU A 281 -19.25 11.24 2.07
N ASP A 282 -18.19 10.76 2.75
CA ASP A 282 -16.81 11.11 2.44
C ASP A 282 -16.21 10.24 1.33
N GLU A 283 -16.53 8.92 1.36
CA GLU A 283 -15.92 7.92 0.46
C GLU A 283 -17.01 6.94 -0.07
N PRO A 284 -17.98 7.43 -0.87
CA PRO A 284 -19.16 6.65 -1.28
C PRO A 284 -18.81 5.39 -2.09
N GLU A 285 -17.77 5.44 -2.94
CA GLU A 285 -17.35 4.28 -3.73
C GLU A 285 -16.79 3.17 -2.83
N ILE A 286 -15.87 3.50 -1.91
CA ILE A 286 -15.29 2.53 -0.97
C ILE A 286 -16.39 1.98 -0.07
N PHE A 287 -17.26 2.84 0.47
CA PHE A 287 -18.39 2.42 1.28
C PHE A 287 -19.31 1.44 0.52
N GLY A 288 -19.60 1.72 -0.74
CA GLY A 288 -20.37 0.82 -1.61
C GLY A 288 -19.75 -0.56 -1.77
N THR A 289 -18.41 -0.68 -1.79
CA THR A 289 -17.72 -1.97 -1.90
C THR A 289 -17.93 -2.86 -0.67
N THR A 290 -18.06 -2.27 0.52
CA THR A 290 -18.26 -3.02 1.79
C THR A 290 -19.61 -3.72 1.86
N ARG A 291 -20.50 -3.44 0.92
CA ARG A 291 -21.85 -3.98 0.81
C ARG A 291 -21.99 -5.01 -0.32
N ARG A 292 -20.87 -5.54 -0.83
CA ARG A 292 -20.87 -6.49 -1.95
C ARG A 292 -20.28 -7.84 -1.54
N LYS A 293 -20.93 -8.94 -1.96
CA LYS A 293 -20.33 -10.27 -1.90
C LYS A 293 -19.06 -10.26 -2.79
N GLY A 294 -17.96 -10.75 -2.27
CA GLY A 294 -16.64 -10.64 -2.89
C GLY A 294 -15.67 -9.78 -2.07
N THR A 295 -16.18 -8.89 -1.23
CA THR A 295 -15.38 -8.12 -0.27
C THR A 295 -15.08 -8.94 0.97
N VAL A 296 -13.85 -8.84 1.47
CA VAL A 296 -13.40 -9.38 2.76
C VAL A 296 -13.13 -8.22 3.70
N LEU A 297 -13.82 -8.20 4.85
CA LEU A 297 -13.71 -7.20 5.90
C LEU A 297 -12.95 -7.80 7.09
N GLU A 298 -11.81 -7.24 7.43
CA GLU A 298 -10.96 -7.72 8.52
C GLU A 298 -11.18 -6.87 9.78
N ASN A 299 -11.48 -7.56 10.90
CA ASN A 299 -11.59 -7.00 12.24
C ASN A 299 -12.69 -5.93 12.41
N ILE A 300 -13.68 -5.92 11.54
CA ILE A 300 -14.84 -5.02 11.67
C ILE A 300 -15.77 -5.54 12.77
N VAL A 301 -16.27 -4.64 13.61
CA VAL A 301 -17.37 -4.91 14.54
C VAL A 301 -18.68 -4.87 13.77
N VAL A 302 -19.54 -5.82 14.05
CA VAL A 302 -20.84 -5.94 13.39
C VAL A 302 -21.93 -5.90 14.46
N ASN A 303 -22.97 -5.10 14.26
CA ASN A 303 -24.08 -4.98 15.19
C ASN A 303 -25.01 -6.22 15.14
N SER A 304 -26.05 -6.23 15.99
CA SER A 304 -27.03 -7.34 16.06
C SER A 304 -27.78 -7.60 14.76
N ASP A 305 -27.86 -6.62 13.86
CA ASP A 305 -28.55 -6.74 12.57
C ASP A 305 -27.57 -7.18 11.44
N GLY A 306 -26.33 -7.50 11.79
CA GLY A 306 -25.29 -7.91 10.84
C GLY A 306 -24.67 -6.75 10.04
N VAL A 307 -24.88 -5.50 10.46
CA VAL A 307 -24.37 -4.31 9.77
C VAL A 307 -23.00 -3.93 10.33
N PRO A 308 -21.96 -3.76 9.48
CA PRO A 308 -20.64 -3.29 9.89
C PRO A 308 -20.68 -1.89 10.51
N ASP A 309 -19.95 -1.72 11.63
CA ASP A 309 -19.71 -0.44 12.29
C ASP A 309 -18.24 -0.02 12.06
N PHE A 310 -18.04 0.98 11.20
CA PHE A 310 -16.72 1.48 10.85
C PHE A 310 -16.16 2.50 11.86
N PHE A 311 -16.94 2.89 12.86
CA PHE A 311 -16.52 3.81 13.93
C PHE A 311 -16.12 3.07 15.21
N ASP A 312 -16.45 1.78 15.33
CA ASP A 312 -16.06 0.96 16.47
C ASP A 312 -14.57 0.54 16.36
N THR A 313 -13.77 0.96 17.34
CA THR A 313 -12.34 0.67 17.44
C THR A 313 -12.00 -0.40 18.47
N SER A 314 -12.99 -1.08 19.04
CA SER A 314 -12.81 -2.01 20.16
C SER A 314 -11.90 -3.20 19.82
N LYS A 315 -11.88 -3.64 18.57
CA LYS A 315 -10.95 -4.69 18.10
C LYS A 315 -9.60 -4.11 17.67
N THR A 316 -9.63 -3.05 16.86
CA THR A 316 -8.44 -2.38 16.34
C THR A 316 -8.80 -1.08 15.61
N GLN A 317 -7.86 -0.16 15.52
CA GLN A 317 -7.95 0.99 14.60
C GLN A 317 -7.48 0.65 13.17
N ASN A 318 -6.97 -0.56 12.94
CA ASN A 318 -6.51 -1.01 11.63
C ASN A 318 -7.50 -1.96 10.95
N THR A 319 -8.78 -1.59 10.98
CA THR A 319 -9.82 -2.30 10.23
C THR A 319 -9.56 -2.17 8.73
N ARG A 320 -9.74 -3.26 7.98
CA ARG A 320 -9.42 -3.33 6.55
C ARG A 320 -10.54 -3.95 5.72
N GLY A 321 -10.60 -3.56 4.45
CA GLY A 321 -11.44 -4.20 3.47
C GLY A 321 -10.69 -4.47 2.17
N SER A 322 -10.66 -5.71 1.71
CA SER A 322 -10.12 -6.06 0.39
C SER A 322 -11.27 -6.36 -0.57
N TYR A 323 -11.18 -5.82 -1.77
CA TYR A 323 -12.18 -6.00 -2.81
C TYR A 323 -11.55 -5.89 -4.21
N PRO A 324 -12.15 -6.55 -5.23
CA PRO A 324 -11.69 -6.41 -6.61
C PRO A 324 -11.79 -4.97 -7.11
N ILE A 325 -10.82 -4.53 -7.91
CA ILE A 325 -10.82 -3.16 -8.44
C ILE A 325 -12.05 -2.86 -9.31
N GLU A 326 -12.68 -3.90 -9.86
CA GLU A 326 -13.93 -3.79 -10.63
C GLU A 326 -15.12 -3.28 -9.82
N PHE A 327 -15.01 -3.25 -8.49
CA PHE A 327 -16.04 -2.67 -7.64
C PHE A 327 -16.01 -1.14 -7.63
N ILE A 328 -14.91 -0.54 -8.03
CA ILE A 328 -14.80 0.92 -8.27
C ILE A 328 -15.28 1.20 -9.69
N GLU A 329 -16.28 2.05 -9.82
CA GLU A 329 -16.88 2.37 -11.12
C GLU A 329 -15.97 3.26 -11.95
N ASN A 330 -15.41 4.31 -11.34
CA ASN A 330 -14.53 5.25 -12.01
C ASN A 330 -13.07 4.79 -11.98
N ARG A 331 -12.75 3.75 -12.78
CA ARG A 331 -11.41 3.20 -12.91
C ARG A 331 -11.00 3.04 -14.38
N THR A 332 -9.70 2.90 -14.63
CA THR A 332 -9.19 2.43 -15.92
C THR A 332 -9.46 0.92 -16.07
N LEU A 333 -9.80 0.48 -17.27
CA LEU A 333 -10.18 -0.93 -17.50
C LEU A 333 -8.99 -1.89 -17.48
N ASP A 334 -7.81 -1.38 -17.80
CA ASP A 334 -6.56 -2.14 -17.89
C ASP A 334 -5.61 -1.86 -16.73
N SER A 335 -6.04 -1.04 -15.75
CA SER A 335 -5.23 -0.62 -14.59
C SER A 335 -3.89 0.02 -14.98
N LYS A 336 -3.93 0.88 -16.02
CA LYS A 336 -2.76 1.59 -16.56
C LYS A 336 -3.06 3.05 -16.83
N GLY A 337 -1.99 3.85 -16.91
CA GLY A 337 -2.01 5.24 -17.34
C GLY A 337 -0.75 5.59 -18.14
N GLY A 338 -0.76 6.76 -18.76
CA GLY A 338 0.42 7.32 -19.43
C GLY A 338 1.52 7.69 -18.42
N HIS A 339 2.57 8.34 -18.91
CA HIS A 339 3.60 8.91 -18.03
C HIS A 339 2.98 10.03 -17.18
N PRO A 340 3.27 10.09 -15.87
CA PRO A 340 2.74 11.13 -15.01
C PRO A 340 3.17 12.53 -15.44
N GLN A 341 2.23 13.44 -15.62
CA GLN A 341 2.50 14.86 -15.74
C GLN A 341 2.69 15.50 -14.37
N ASN A 342 2.06 14.91 -13.34
CA ASN A 342 2.11 15.42 -11.98
C ASN A 342 2.52 14.33 -10.99
N VAL A 343 3.51 14.66 -10.15
CA VAL A 343 3.98 13.85 -9.02
C VAL A 343 3.62 14.60 -7.75
N ILE A 344 2.72 14.05 -6.97
CA ILE A 344 2.17 14.68 -5.77
C ILE A 344 2.78 14.03 -4.52
N PHE A 345 3.44 14.83 -3.69
CA PHE A 345 3.88 14.44 -2.36
C PHE A 345 2.90 14.97 -1.33
N LEU A 346 2.18 14.06 -0.65
CA LEU A 346 1.26 14.40 0.43
C LEU A 346 1.99 14.34 1.76
N THR A 347 1.97 15.42 2.50
CA THR A 347 2.47 15.49 3.87
C THR A 347 1.37 15.97 4.81
N CYS A 348 1.51 15.68 6.10
CA CYS A 348 0.69 16.22 7.16
C CYS A 348 1.61 16.95 8.13
N ASP A 349 1.77 18.25 7.98
CA ASP A 349 2.55 19.06 8.90
C ASP A 349 1.73 19.35 10.17
N ALA A 350 2.25 18.97 11.31
CA ALA A 350 1.60 19.20 12.61
C ALA A 350 2.04 20.51 13.27
N PHE A 351 3.03 21.19 12.71
CA PHE A 351 3.59 22.44 13.25
C PHE A 351 2.97 23.68 12.62
N GLY A 352 2.29 23.55 11.49
CA GLY A 352 1.62 24.66 10.80
C GLY A 352 2.59 25.59 10.08
N VAL A 353 3.77 25.12 9.71
CA VAL A 353 4.84 25.90 9.08
C VAL A 353 4.97 25.64 7.58
N LEU A 354 4.64 24.44 7.10
CA LEU A 354 4.73 24.12 5.68
C LEU A 354 3.61 24.80 4.87
N PRO A 355 3.95 25.32 3.67
CA PRO A 355 2.95 25.84 2.76
C PRO A 355 1.90 24.77 2.38
N PRO A 356 0.64 25.16 2.17
CA PRO A 356 -0.42 24.22 1.82
C PRO A 356 -0.23 23.56 0.45
N ILE A 357 0.46 24.28 -0.47
CA ILE A 357 0.91 23.76 -1.78
C ILE A 357 2.20 24.45 -2.17
N SER A 358 3.12 23.68 -2.75
CA SER A 358 4.38 24.18 -3.30
C SER A 358 4.76 23.40 -4.56
N ARG A 359 5.30 24.09 -5.55
CA ARG A 359 5.98 23.45 -6.67
C ARG A 359 7.43 23.18 -6.27
N LEU A 360 7.89 21.96 -6.52
CA LEU A 360 9.23 21.51 -6.14
C LEU A 360 10.18 21.52 -7.33
N THR A 361 11.41 21.91 -7.09
CA THR A 361 12.52 21.61 -8.02
C THR A 361 12.82 20.12 -8.03
N PRO A 362 13.50 19.58 -9.07
CA PRO A 362 13.89 18.16 -9.11
C PRO A 362 14.66 17.69 -7.85
N SER A 363 15.57 18.53 -7.34
CA SER A 363 16.35 18.21 -6.13
C SER A 363 15.47 18.16 -4.87
N GLN A 364 14.52 19.09 -4.74
CA GLN A 364 13.56 19.09 -3.64
C GLN A 364 12.62 17.87 -3.73
N ALA A 365 12.16 17.51 -4.92
CA ALA A 365 11.36 16.33 -5.12
C ALA A 365 12.10 15.04 -4.71
N ALA A 366 13.36 14.90 -5.12
CA ALA A 366 14.22 13.78 -4.70
C ALA A 366 14.41 13.74 -3.18
N TYR A 367 14.66 14.89 -2.55
CA TYR A 367 14.80 15.00 -1.09
C TYR A 367 13.52 14.55 -0.37
N HIS A 368 12.35 15.10 -0.76
CA HIS A 368 11.07 14.72 -0.16
C HIS A 368 10.73 13.25 -0.39
N PHE A 369 11.10 12.70 -1.53
CA PHE A 369 10.92 11.28 -1.80
C PHE A 369 11.80 10.41 -0.90
N ILE A 370 13.08 10.74 -0.76
CA ILE A 370 14.01 9.99 0.11
C ILE A 370 13.59 10.11 1.57
N SER A 371 13.24 11.31 2.03
CA SER A 371 12.87 11.52 3.43
C SER A 371 11.52 10.91 3.78
N GLY A 372 10.53 10.98 2.86
CA GLY A 372 9.18 10.50 3.12
C GLY A 372 8.55 11.10 4.37
N TYR A 373 8.79 12.42 4.57
CA TYR A 373 8.35 13.13 5.78
C TYR A 373 6.84 13.26 5.88
N THR A 374 6.32 13.00 7.08
CA THR A 374 4.99 13.38 7.52
C THR A 374 4.95 13.45 9.05
N ALA A 375 3.91 14.03 9.64
CA ALA A 375 3.63 13.86 11.06
C ALA A 375 2.57 12.77 11.26
N LYS A 376 2.83 11.85 12.19
CA LYS A 376 1.80 10.97 12.75
C LYS A 376 0.89 11.83 13.63
N VAL A 377 -0.40 11.78 13.37
CA VAL A 377 -1.40 12.58 14.09
C VAL A 377 -2.02 11.73 15.17
N ALA A 378 -2.40 12.35 16.31
CA ALA A 378 -3.13 11.69 17.38
C ALA A 378 -4.36 10.95 16.84
N GLY A 379 -4.56 9.70 17.26
CA GLY A 379 -5.66 8.83 16.81
C GLY A 379 -5.44 8.12 15.46
N THR A 380 -4.29 8.28 14.81
CA THR A 380 -3.97 7.51 13.59
C THR A 380 -3.24 6.19 13.88
N GLU A 381 -2.57 6.09 15.03
CA GLU A 381 -1.91 4.87 15.52
C GLU A 381 -2.09 4.75 17.05
N ILE A 382 -2.08 3.52 17.57
CA ILE A 382 -2.19 3.24 19.00
C ILE A 382 -1.00 3.87 19.73
N GLY A 383 -1.29 4.69 20.77
CA GLY A 383 -0.27 5.30 21.63
C GLY A 383 0.24 6.66 21.16
N VAL A 384 -0.18 7.15 20.00
CA VAL A 384 0.13 8.50 19.53
C VAL A 384 -0.89 9.49 20.12
N THR A 385 -0.48 10.22 21.16
CA THR A 385 -1.29 11.25 21.82
C THR A 385 -0.97 12.67 21.34
N GLU A 386 0.24 12.87 20.81
CA GLU A 386 0.73 14.11 20.23
C GLU A 386 1.33 13.85 18.86
N PRO A 387 1.30 14.81 17.93
CA PRO A 387 1.92 14.66 16.63
C PRO A 387 3.43 14.42 16.76
N GLN A 388 3.91 13.46 15.99
CA GLN A 388 5.34 13.11 15.94
C GLN A 388 5.81 13.12 14.49
N ALA A 389 6.95 13.78 14.24
CA ALA A 389 7.61 13.69 12.95
C ALA A 389 7.93 12.21 12.64
N THR A 390 7.65 11.81 11.42
CA THR A 390 7.88 10.45 10.95
C THR A 390 8.51 10.50 9.57
N PHE A 391 9.52 9.70 9.39
CA PHE A 391 10.21 9.53 8.13
C PHE A 391 10.03 8.09 7.66
N SER A 392 9.80 7.92 6.36
CA SER A 392 9.74 6.60 5.74
C SER A 392 10.26 6.72 4.31
N ALA A 393 11.49 6.29 4.09
CA ALA A 393 12.15 6.46 2.80
C ALA A 393 11.28 5.97 1.65
N CYS A 394 11.18 6.79 0.60
CA CYS A 394 10.36 6.54 -0.57
C CYS A 394 8.87 6.32 -0.26
N PHE A 395 8.37 6.81 0.90
CA PHE A 395 7.02 6.58 1.44
C PHE A 395 6.65 5.09 1.62
N GLY A 396 7.66 4.20 1.61
CA GLY A 396 7.46 2.75 1.63
C GLY A 396 8.64 1.98 2.21
N GLU A 397 9.45 2.58 3.07
CA GLU A 397 10.69 2.02 3.62
C GLU A 397 10.60 0.55 4.05
N PRO A 398 9.56 0.08 4.76
CA PRO A 398 9.46 -1.33 5.15
C PRO A 398 9.39 -2.32 3.97
N PHE A 399 9.18 -1.82 2.75
CA PHE A 399 9.03 -2.63 1.55
C PHE A 399 10.17 -2.42 0.54
N MET A 400 11.11 -1.52 0.83
CA MET A 400 12.19 -1.14 -0.07
C MET A 400 13.47 -1.92 0.28
N PRO A 401 13.77 -3.03 -0.43
CA PRO A 401 14.98 -3.81 -0.13
C PRO A 401 16.26 -3.13 -0.58
N MET A 402 16.24 -2.29 -1.61
CA MET A 402 17.43 -1.60 -2.11
C MET A 402 17.65 -0.26 -1.39
N HIS A 403 18.85 0.31 -1.54
CA HIS A 403 19.14 1.63 -1.01
C HIS A 403 18.17 2.69 -1.56
N PRO A 404 17.60 3.59 -0.73
CA PRO A 404 16.63 4.60 -1.17
C PRO A 404 17.08 5.47 -2.35
N GLY A 405 18.39 5.72 -2.47
CA GLY A 405 18.97 6.46 -3.60
C GLY A 405 18.67 5.84 -4.96
N VAL A 406 18.59 4.50 -5.05
CA VAL A 406 18.27 3.81 -6.31
C VAL A 406 16.88 4.20 -6.83
N TYR A 407 15.90 4.26 -5.94
CA TYR A 407 14.54 4.65 -6.29
C TYR A 407 14.42 6.14 -6.58
N ALA A 408 15.17 6.98 -5.84
CA ALA A 408 15.20 8.42 -6.03
C ALA A 408 15.85 8.82 -7.37
N ASP A 409 16.91 8.14 -7.76
CA ASP A 409 17.55 8.33 -9.07
C ASP A 409 16.57 7.96 -10.19
N LEU A 410 15.90 6.80 -10.09
CA LEU A 410 14.88 6.39 -11.05
C LEU A 410 13.72 7.40 -11.15
N LEU A 411 13.25 7.94 -10.02
CA LEU A 411 12.19 8.96 -10.02
C LEU A 411 12.68 10.23 -10.74
N SER A 412 13.88 10.70 -10.40
CA SER A 412 14.46 11.89 -10.97
C SER A 412 14.68 11.78 -12.47
N ASP A 413 15.20 10.64 -12.93
CA ASP A 413 15.42 10.35 -14.35
C ASP A 413 14.10 10.35 -15.13
N LYS A 414 13.09 9.65 -14.61
CA LYS A 414 11.77 9.56 -15.25
C LYS A 414 11.06 10.93 -15.26
N MET A 415 11.12 11.69 -14.18
CA MET A 415 10.56 13.04 -14.14
C MET A 415 11.24 13.95 -15.19
N ALA A 416 12.57 13.88 -15.31
CA ALA A 416 13.32 14.64 -16.29
C ALA A 416 13.00 14.21 -17.73
N GLU A 417 12.93 12.91 -17.99
CA GLU A 417 12.62 12.34 -19.31
C GLU A 417 11.23 12.76 -19.81
N HIS A 418 10.23 12.78 -18.92
CA HIS A 418 8.85 13.01 -19.28
C HIS A 418 8.31 14.41 -18.92
N GLY A 419 9.15 15.28 -18.37
CA GLY A 419 8.80 16.65 -18.03
C GLY A 419 7.76 16.76 -16.91
N SER A 420 7.76 15.82 -15.96
CA SER A 420 6.79 15.79 -14.86
C SER A 420 7.02 16.94 -13.88
N THR A 421 5.95 17.58 -13.41
CA THR A 421 5.98 18.58 -12.34
C THR A 421 5.75 17.92 -10.99
N ALA A 422 6.58 18.27 -10.00
CA ALA A 422 6.42 17.81 -8.62
C ALA A 422 5.75 18.87 -7.74
N TRP A 423 4.83 18.42 -6.91
CA TRP A 423 4.09 19.23 -5.96
C TRP A 423 4.15 18.65 -4.56
N LEU A 424 4.41 19.50 -3.56
CA LEU A 424 4.22 19.18 -2.15
C LEU A 424 2.87 19.73 -1.72
N ILE A 425 2.00 18.89 -1.18
CA ILE A 425 0.67 19.28 -0.68
C ILE A 425 0.59 18.93 0.80
N ASN A 426 0.43 19.96 1.63
CA ASN A 426 0.28 19.83 3.06
C ASN A 426 -1.21 19.71 3.44
N THR A 427 -1.57 18.56 4.02
CA THR A 427 -2.93 18.27 4.52
C THR A 427 -3.04 18.46 6.05
N GLY A 428 -1.99 18.98 6.67
CA GLY A 428 -1.84 19.15 8.11
C GLY A 428 -2.44 20.44 8.64
N TRP A 429 -1.72 21.10 9.55
CA TRP A 429 -2.18 22.29 10.27
C TRP A 429 -1.81 23.59 9.57
N SER A 430 -2.57 24.63 9.87
CA SER A 430 -2.38 26.00 9.40
C SER A 430 -2.75 26.97 10.52
N GLY A 431 -2.06 28.11 10.61
CA GLY A 431 -2.33 29.16 11.58
C GLY A 431 -1.82 28.87 12.98
N GLY A 432 -0.98 27.87 13.15
CA GLY A 432 -0.39 27.41 14.41
C GLY A 432 -0.17 25.90 14.42
N ALA A 433 0.56 25.41 15.40
CA ALA A 433 0.79 23.99 15.61
C ALA A 433 -0.50 23.26 16.05
N TYR A 434 -0.40 21.92 16.15
CA TYR A 434 -1.45 21.11 16.76
C TYR A 434 -1.86 21.66 18.14
N GLY A 435 -3.15 21.87 18.35
CA GLY A 435 -3.72 22.45 19.58
C GLY A 435 -3.88 23.97 19.53
N GLU A 436 -3.20 24.69 18.66
CA GLU A 436 -3.29 26.15 18.46
C GLU A 436 -3.92 26.50 17.11
N GLY A 437 -3.40 25.90 16.04
CA GLY A 437 -3.89 26.06 14.68
C GLY A 437 -5.10 25.15 14.39
N SER A 438 -5.50 25.14 13.13
CA SER A 438 -6.57 24.25 12.63
C SER A 438 -6.08 23.42 11.47
N ARG A 439 -6.58 22.18 11.36
CA ARG A 439 -6.29 21.34 10.21
C ARG A 439 -6.79 21.98 8.92
N MET A 440 -5.99 21.88 7.85
CA MET A 440 -6.34 22.40 6.54
C MET A 440 -7.71 21.85 6.10
N LYS A 441 -8.60 22.73 5.64
CA LYS A 441 -9.93 22.32 5.19
C LYS A 441 -9.78 21.49 3.91
N ILE A 442 -10.35 20.31 3.91
CA ILE A 442 -10.29 19.38 2.77
C ILE A 442 -10.71 20.01 1.45
N LYS A 443 -11.67 20.94 1.47
CA LYS A 443 -12.11 21.67 0.28
C LYS A 443 -10.99 22.53 -0.33
N TYR A 444 -10.12 23.14 0.48
CA TYR A 444 -8.98 23.91 -0.02
C TYR A 444 -7.88 22.98 -0.56
N THR A 445 -7.62 21.87 0.14
CA THR A 445 -6.67 20.85 -0.35
C THR A 445 -7.11 20.32 -1.71
N ARG A 446 -8.40 19.99 -1.87
CA ARG A 446 -8.94 19.53 -3.16
C ARG A 446 -8.86 20.62 -4.24
N ALA A 447 -9.17 21.87 -3.91
CA ALA A 447 -9.08 22.98 -4.86
C ALA A 447 -7.63 23.18 -5.35
N MET A 448 -6.65 23.19 -4.43
CA MET A 448 -5.24 23.32 -4.76
C MET A 448 -4.74 22.14 -5.59
N LEU A 449 -5.12 20.93 -5.22
CA LEU A 449 -4.76 19.71 -5.95
C LEU A 449 -5.33 19.77 -7.38
N ASN A 450 -6.61 20.06 -7.53
CA ASN A 450 -7.25 20.14 -8.85
C ASN A 450 -6.60 21.22 -9.72
N ALA A 451 -6.34 22.41 -9.16
CA ALA A 451 -5.67 23.48 -9.86
C ALA A 451 -4.26 23.09 -10.36
N ALA A 452 -3.51 22.32 -9.55
CA ALA A 452 -2.22 21.75 -9.96
C ALA A 452 -2.38 20.71 -11.08
N LEU A 453 -3.34 19.81 -10.95
CA LEU A 453 -3.57 18.72 -11.92
C LEU A 453 -4.14 19.22 -13.26
N ASP A 454 -4.95 20.27 -13.22
CA ASP A 454 -5.60 20.87 -14.40
C ASP A 454 -4.72 21.94 -15.07
N GLY A 455 -3.50 22.20 -14.55
CA GLY A 455 -2.54 23.18 -15.10
C GLY A 455 -2.91 24.65 -14.83
N GLU A 456 -3.89 24.91 -13.96
CA GLU A 456 -4.33 26.27 -13.62
C GLU A 456 -3.26 27.05 -12.84
N LEU A 457 -2.30 26.34 -12.23
CA LEU A 457 -1.17 26.93 -11.53
C LEU A 457 0.05 27.19 -12.42
N ASP A 458 0.06 26.80 -13.70
CA ASP A 458 1.23 26.94 -14.57
C ASP A 458 1.58 28.41 -14.87
N ASN A 459 0.59 29.29 -14.90
CA ASN A 459 0.73 30.69 -15.30
C ASN A 459 0.48 31.68 -14.15
N VAL A 460 0.41 31.24 -12.90
CA VAL A 460 0.30 32.15 -11.75
C VAL A 460 1.68 32.67 -11.33
N GLU A 461 1.72 33.78 -10.59
CA GLU A 461 2.95 34.25 -9.97
C GLU A 461 3.32 33.38 -8.79
N TYR A 462 4.62 33.14 -8.61
CA TYR A 462 5.18 32.39 -7.49
C TYR A 462 6.06 33.28 -6.61
N VAL A 463 6.02 33.04 -5.32
CA VAL A 463 7.01 33.55 -4.37
C VAL A 463 7.85 32.39 -3.88
N VAL A 464 9.16 32.65 -3.72
CA VAL A 464 10.05 31.64 -3.13
C VAL A 464 10.04 31.84 -1.62
N ASP A 465 9.75 30.76 -0.89
CA ASP A 465 9.86 30.77 0.56
C ASP A 465 11.32 30.92 1.00
N ASP A 466 11.61 31.88 1.87
CA ASP A 466 12.96 32.26 2.25
C ASP A 466 13.75 31.17 2.99
N ARG A 467 13.06 30.12 3.46
CA ARG A 467 13.63 29.09 4.31
C ARG A 467 13.72 27.73 3.62
N PHE A 468 12.58 27.21 3.17
CA PHE A 468 12.54 25.94 2.45
C PHE A 468 12.93 26.08 0.98
N GLY A 469 12.95 27.31 0.45
CA GLY A 469 13.19 27.56 -0.97
C GLY A 469 12.08 27.04 -1.88
N PHE A 470 10.88 26.78 -1.33
CA PHE A 470 9.75 26.29 -2.11
C PHE A 470 9.11 27.40 -2.93
N GLU A 471 8.70 27.07 -4.15
CA GLU A 471 7.89 27.96 -4.98
C GLU A 471 6.41 27.84 -4.57
N ILE A 472 5.87 28.91 -3.96
CA ILE A 472 4.49 28.97 -3.47
C ILE A 472 3.68 29.83 -4.46
N PRO A 473 2.53 29.35 -4.99
CA PRO A 473 1.67 30.15 -5.85
C PRO A 473 1.03 31.29 -5.05
N THR A 474 0.99 32.49 -5.59
CA THR A 474 0.39 33.67 -4.92
C THR A 474 -1.12 33.70 -5.01
N SER A 475 -1.71 32.89 -5.91
CA SER A 475 -3.15 32.71 -6.05
C SER A 475 -3.47 31.29 -6.46
N CYS A 476 -4.65 30.81 -6.08
CA CYS A 476 -5.21 29.53 -6.47
C CYS A 476 -6.74 29.68 -6.55
N PRO A 477 -7.40 29.15 -7.59
CA PRO A 477 -8.86 29.16 -7.68
C PRO A 477 -9.52 28.54 -6.44
N ASP A 478 -10.59 29.14 -5.97
CA ASP A 478 -11.39 28.70 -4.82
C ASP A 478 -10.65 28.61 -3.46
N VAL A 479 -9.43 29.18 -3.40
CA VAL A 479 -8.60 29.24 -2.17
C VAL A 479 -8.30 30.70 -1.83
N PRO A 480 -8.61 31.17 -0.61
CA PRO A 480 -8.20 32.50 -0.18
C PRO A 480 -6.67 32.66 -0.21
N SER A 481 -6.14 33.73 -0.81
CA SER A 481 -4.70 33.91 -0.99
C SER A 481 -3.90 34.02 0.31
N GLU A 482 -4.53 34.44 1.40
CA GLU A 482 -3.92 34.43 2.73
C GLU A 482 -3.60 33.02 3.24
N VAL A 483 -4.36 32.01 2.82
CA VAL A 483 -4.13 30.59 3.20
C VAL A 483 -2.86 30.05 2.56
N LEU A 484 -2.49 30.53 1.38
CA LEU A 484 -1.34 30.03 0.62
C LEU A 484 0.02 30.37 1.30
N ILE A 485 0.07 31.42 2.09
CA ILE A 485 1.31 31.90 2.74
C ILE A 485 1.20 31.59 4.25
N PRO A 486 1.87 30.58 4.80
CA PRO A 486 1.70 30.15 6.19
C PRO A 486 1.85 31.29 7.20
N LYS A 487 2.88 32.11 7.08
CA LYS A 487 3.11 33.26 7.97
C LYS A 487 1.92 34.19 8.09
N LYS A 488 1.09 34.33 7.06
CA LYS A 488 -0.10 35.18 7.07
C LYS A 488 -1.29 34.55 7.80
N THR A 489 -1.25 33.25 8.05
CA THR A 489 -2.32 32.54 8.77
C THR A 489 -2.10 32.53 10.27
N TRP A 490 -0.87 32.81 10.75
CA TRP A 490 -0.53 32.88 12.17
C TRP A 490 -0.99 34.19 12.79
N SER A 491 -1.48 34.14 14.03
CA SER A 491 -1.83 35.33 14.83
C SER A 491 -0.59 36.15 15.22
N ASP A 492 0.56 35.46 15.37
CA ASP A 492 1.87 36.03 15.66
C ASP A 492 2.89 35.55 14.62
N GLY A 493 3.26 36.42 13.70
CA GLY A 493 4.23 36.12 12.65
C GLY A 493 5.69 35.98 13.16
N ASP A 494 5.99 36.45 14.38
CA ASP A 494 7.30 36.27 14.99
C ASP A 494 7.39 34.90 15.65
N ALA A 495 6.31 34.42 16.25
CA ALA A 495 6.19 33.06 16.75
C ALA A 495 6.33 32.02 15.62
N TYR A 496 5.74 32.30 14.45
CA TYR A 496 5.97 31.49 13.24
C TYR A 496 7.46 31.41 12.89
N CYS A 497 8.16 32.55 12.91
CA CYS A 497 9.59 32.60 12.59
C CYS A 497 10.44 31.85 13.62
N LEU A 498 10.09 31.88 14.90
CA LEU A 498 10.80 31.21 15.99
C LEU A 498 10.66 29.69 15.92
N LEU A 499 9.45 29.16 15.77
CA LEU A 499 9.20 27.74 15.67
C LEU A 499 9.95 27.13 14.48
N TYR A 500 9.86 27.80 13.36
CA TYR A 500 10.53 27.46 12.11
C TYR A 500 12.08 27.43 12.20
N THR A 501 12.69 28.14 13.16
CA THR A 501 14.14 28.15 13.36
C THR A 501 14.61 27.13 14.37
N SER A 502 13.78 26.70 15.31
CA SER A 502 14.12 25.68 16.29
C SER A 502 14.09 24.27 15.70
N ASP A 503 13.10 23.97 14.86
CA ASP A 503 12.98 22.64 14.23
C ASP A 503 14.03 22.42 13.12
N ALA A 504 14.45 23.48 12.42
CA ALA A 504 15.48 23.36 11.38
C ALA A 504 16.92 23.26 11.92
N ALA A 505 17.12 23.38 13.24
CA ALA A 505 18.44 23.28 13.87
C ALA A 505 18.68 21.91 14.52
N ASP A 506 17.64 21.08 14.68
CA ASP A 506 17.71 19.76 15.29
C ASP A 506 17.66 18.59 14.27
N ASP A 507 17.47 18.88 12.97
CA ASP A 507 17.57 17.99 11.81
C ASP A 507 18.82 18.31 10.96
#